data_aa7e3fdf2c8c1e690830b5cca0f50019
#
_entry.id   aa7e3fdf2c8c1e690830b5cca0f50019
#
_cell.length_a   1.000
_cell.length_b   1.000
_cell.length_c   1.000
_cell.angle_alpha   90.00
_cell.angle_beta   90.00
_cell.angle_gamma   90.00
#
_symmetry.space_group_name_H-M   'P 1'
#
loop_
_entity.id
_entity.type
_entity.pdbx_description
1 polymer ?
#
loop_
_entity_poly.entity_id
_entity_poly.type
_entity_poly.pdbx_seq_one_letter_code
_entity_poly.pdbx_strand_id
1 'polypeptide(L)'
;MTARHIAKTSVRFALHRLGGLSLLRQFRRGGVRILTYHAFSERFRPNLEQQCRHLKRHYRPVPLRAVADSLHGGPPLPSLALSVTVDDGYRNFLVHGWPIFRQYGIPVTVYLVSDFIDGRIWLWWNRLQYGFLNTELNRVTVSMSGQDRVFTLLSEKERRDAAEEVIEHLKLLPNIERVRRIEEILGVLDVRTPWPPPAAFEPLSWDEVRQLESEGVEFGAHTRTHPILSTVEDPLALREEVEGSRERIAKETGSAVVHFSYPNGSINDAVVRAVAGSGFLSAVTSRMGYNRTAGNPLLLERIPADPMLDLPYQTELISGFRQL
;
A
#
# COMPACT_ATOMS: atom_id res chain seq x y z
N MET A 1 23.88 21.55 12.91
CA MET A 1 23.27 20.32 13.48
C MET A 1 22.88 20.64 14.92
N THR A 2 21.60 20.57 15.25
CA THR A 2 21.13 20.91 16.62
C THR A 2 21.41 19.76 17.59
N ALA A 3 21.67 20.08 18.88
CA ALA A 3 21.92 19.09 19.95
C ALA A 3 20.85 17.98 20.01
N ARG A 4 19.60 18.29 19.67
CA ARG A 4 18.49 17.31 19.50
C ARG A 4 18.74 16.28 18.40
N HIS A 5 19.39 16.66 17.30
CA HIS A 5 19.69 15.75 16.20
C HIS A 5 20.82 14.77 16.59
N ILE A 6 21.84 15.26 17.27
CA ILE A 6 22.96 14.45 17.78
C ILE A 6 22.47 13.44 18.83
N ALA A 7 21.62 13.87 19.77
CA ALA A 7 21.04 12.98 20.77
C ALA A 7 20.19 11.87 20.15
N LYS A 8 19.35 12.18 19.16
CA LYS A 8 18.56 11.16 18.45
C LYS A 8 19.45 10.15 17.71
N THR A 9 20.53 10.60 17.06
CA THR A 9 21.45 9.73 16.33
C THR A 9 22.23 8.81 17.31
N SER A 10 22.66 9.33 18.45
CA SER A 10 23.38 8.57 19.47
C SER A 10 22.48 7.51 20.14
N VAL A 11 21.22 7.84 20.42
CA VAL A 11 20.23 6.90 20.96
C VAL A 11 19.91 5.79 19.94
N ARG A 12 19.77 6.13 18.66
CA ARG A 12 19.57 5.15 17.59
C ARG A 12 20.76 4.18 17.50
N PHE A 13 21.96 4.71 17.50
CA PHE A 13 23.18 3.91 17.45
C PHE A 13 23.33 2.96 18.66
N ALA A 14 23.04 3.44 19.86
CA ALA A 14 23.04 2.64 21.08
C ALA A 14 21.97 1.54 21.04
N LEU A 15 20.76 1.84 20.59
CA LEU A 15 19.67 0.87 20.44
C LEU A 15 20.02 -0.26 19.45
N HIS A 16 20.67 0.08 18.34
CA HIS A 16 21.10 -0.94 17.37
C HIS A 16 22.24 -1.82 17.92
N ARG A 17 23.24 -1.24 18.60
CA ARG A 17 24.38 -1.99 19.12
C ARG A 17 24.14 -2.73 20.44
N LEU A 18 23.32 -2.17 21.32
CA LEU A 18 23.08 -2.73 22.67
C LEU A 18 21.85 -3.66 22.74
N GLY A 19 21.28 -4.05 21.58
CA GLY A 19 20.15 -4.98 21.56
C GLY A 19 18.80 -4.38 21.99
N GLY A 20 18.68 -3.06 22.11
CA GLY A 20 17.44 -2.38 22.51
C GLY A 20 16.25 -2.68 21.61
N LEU A 21 16.47 -2.83 20.28
CA LEU A 21 15.42 -3.25 19.36
C LEU A 21 14.96 -4.71 19.63
N SER A 22 15.83 -5.56 20.17
CA SER A 22 15.46 -6.92 20.56
C SER A 22 14.58 -6.92 21.80
N LEU A 23 14.87 -6.07 22.77
CA LEU A 23 14.01 -5.87 23.95
C LEU A 23 12.62 -5.36 23.54
N LEU A 24 12.53 -4.34 22.69
CA LEU A 24 11.26 -3.84 22.17
C LEU A 24 10.44 -4.92 21.46
N ARG A 25 11.09 -5.75 20.64
CA ARG A 25 10.45 -6.91 20.01
C ARG A 25 9.85 -7.86 21.04
N GLN A 26 10.59 -8.16 22.11
CA GLN A 26 10.13 -9.06 23.17
C GLN A 26 8.95 -8.49 23.97
N PHE A 27 8.95 -7.20 24.28
CA PHE A 27 7.80 -6.56 24.93
C PHE A 27 6.53 -6.61 24.07
N ARG A 28 6.67 -6.58 22.74
CA ARG A 28 5.56 -6.60 21.77
C ARG A 28 5.36 -7.96 21.11
N ARG A 29 5.83 -9.05 21.74
CA ARG A 29 5.80 -10.42 21.16
C ARG A 29 4.41 -11.01 20.99
N GLY A 30 3.41 -10.54 21.75
CA GLY A 30 2.05 -11.07 21.75
C GLY A 30 1.12 -10.46 20.69
N GLY A 31 1.60 -9.53 19.86
CA GLY A 31 0.81 -8.94 18.77
C GLY A 31 1.33 -9.34 17.40
N VAL A 32 0.53 -9.15 16.35
CA VAL A 32 0.92 -9.36 14.97
C VAL A 32 1.29 -8.04 14.29
N ARG A 33 2.34 -8.09 13.48
CA ARG A 33 2.78 -7.00 12.60
C ARG A 33 2.31 -7.30 11.19
N ILE A 34 1.73 -6.32 10.52
CA ILE A 34 1.33 -6.42 9.13
C ILE A 34 2.13 -5.38 8.36
N LEU A 35 3.03 -5.82 7.49
CA LEU A 35 3.81 -4.93 6.64
C LEU A 35 3.03 -4.61 5.37
N THR A 36 3.18 -3.37 4.86
CA THR A 36 2.63 -3.00 3.57
C THR A 36 3.71 -2.49 2.63
N TYR A 37 3.80 -3.13 1.47
CA TYR A 37 4.60 -2.73 0.31
C TYR A 37 3.66 -2.28 -0.82
N HIS A 38 4.20 -1.61 -1.85
CA HIS A 38 3.44 -1.22 -3.05
C HIS A 38 4.19 -1.60 -4.33
N ALA A 39 5.40 -1.08 -4.52
CA ALA A 39 6.14 -1.26 -5.75
C ALA A 39 7.53 -1.87 -5.53
N PHE A 40 8.03 -2.53 -6.55
CA PHE A 40 9.31 -3.22 -6.55
C PHE A 40 10.12 -2.87 -7.79
N SER A 41 11.45 -2.91 -7.67
CA SER A 41 12.33 -2.75 -8.83
C SER A 41 13.62 -3.54 -8.64
N GLU A 42 14.25 -3.93 -9.73
CA GLU A 42 15.53 -4.65 -9.71
C GLU A 42 16.63 -3.87 -8.97
N ARG A 43 16.60 -2.54 -9.07
CA ARG A 43 17.56 -1.66 -8.39
C ARG A 43 17.61 -1.90 -6.87
N PHE A 44 16.48 -2.18 -6.24
CA PHE A 44 16.38 -2.35 -4.78
C PHE A 44 16.29 -3.82 -4.34
N ARG A 45 16.51 -4.76 -5.25
CA ARG A 45 16.56 -6.19 -4.95
C ARG A 45 17.46 -6.53 -3.75
N PRO A 46 18.71 -6.02 -3.65
CA PRO A 46 19.59 -6.35 -2.51
C PRO A 46 19.00 -5.91 -1.17
N ASN A 47 18.32 -4.77 -1.11
CA ASN A 47 17.66 -4.28 0.10
C ASN A 47 16.50 -5.19 0.50
N LEU A 48 15.64 -5.57 -0.46
CA LEU A 48 14.52 -6.47 -0.20
C LEU A 48 15.00 -7.84 0.30
N GLU A 49 16.08 -8.39 -0.27
CA GLU A 49 16.70 -9.62 0.21
C GLU A 49 17.20 -9.51 1.66
N GLN A 50 17.83 -8.37 2.01
CA GLN A 50 18.26 -8.10 3.39
C GLN A 50 17.06 -7.98 4.33
N GLN A 51 16.00 -7.28 3.92
CA GLN A 51 14.75 -7.18 4.67
C GLN A 51 14.14 -8.57 4.89
N CYS A 52 13.97 -9.38 3.85
CA CYS A 52 13.41 -10.75 3.95
C CYS A 52 14.24 -11.64 4.88
N ARG A 53 15.56 -11.59 4.78
CA ARG A 53 16.47 -12.33 5.68
C ARG A 53 16.28 -11.90 7.14
N HIS A 54 16.12 -10.59 7.39
CA HIS A 54 15.84 -10.06 8.73
C HIS A 54 14.48 -10.54 9.25
N LEU A 55 13.43 -10.52 8.42
CA LEU A 55 12.10 -10.99 8.79
C LEU A 55 12.13 -12.47 9.19
N LYS A 56 12.76 -13.34 8.40
CA LYS A 56 12.88 -14.77 8.71
C LYS A 56 13.68 -15.05 9.98
N ARG A 57 14.72 -14.26 10.24
CA ARG A 57 15.58 -14.44 11.41
C ARG A 57 14.91 -14.01 12.71
N HIS A 58 14.08 -12.96 12.68
CA HIS A 58 13.63 -12.29 13.91
C HIS A 58 12.13 -12.34 14.14
N TYR A 59 11.36 -12.78 13.16
CA TYR A 59 9.89 -12.88 13.21
C TYR A 59 9.42 -14.24 12.73
N ARG A 60 8.11 -14.48 12.84
CA ARG A 60 7.43 -15.68 12.32
C ARG A 60 6.45 -15.23 11.22
N PRO A 61 6.88 -15.20 9.95
CA PRO A 61 5.98 -14.89 8.85
C PRO A 61 4.80 -15.88 8.80
N VAL A 62 3.59 -15.34 8.77
CA VAL A 62 2.32 -16.09 8.70
C VAL A 62 1.44 -15.52 7.59
N PRO A 63 0.58 -16.33 6.94
CA PRO A 63 -0.43 -15.82 6.01
C PRO A 63 -1.38 -14.85 6.71
N LEU A 64 -1.92 -13.87 5.99
CA LEU A 64 -2.90 -12.96 6.56
C LEU A 64 -4.20 -13.69 6.94
N ARG A 65 -4.54 -14.76 6.23
CA ARG A 65 -5.65 -15.64 6.59
C ARG A 65 -5.51 -16.20 8.01
N ALA A 66 -4.33 -16.62 8.42
CA ALA A 66 -4.11 -17.11 9.79
C ALA A 66 -4.30 -15.99 10.83
N VAL A 67 -3.99 -14.72 10.48
CA VAL A 67 -4.28 -13.57 11.34
C VAL A 67 -5.79 -13.38 11.47
N ALA A 68 -6.52 -13.39 10.37
CA ALA A 68 -7.98 -13.26 10.38
C ALA A 68 -8.65 -14.40 11.17
N ASP A 69 -8.25 -15.63 10.93
CA ASP A 69 -8.79 -16.79 11.64
C ASP A 69 -8.55 -16.69 13.15
N SER A 70 -7.37 -16.28 13.59
CA SER A 70 -7.05 -16.08 15.01
C SER A 70 -7.91 -14.98 15.67
N LEU A 71 -8.21 -13.90 14.94
CA LEU A 71 -9.08 -12.82 15.42
C LEU A 71 -10.56 -13.25 15.54
N HIS A 72 -10.97 -14.28 14.81
CA HIS A 72 -12.30 -14.87 14.86
C HIS A 72 -12.39 -16.13 15.77
N GLY A 73 -11.44 -16.30 16.70
CA GLY A 73 -11.47 -17.38 17.68
C GLY A 73 -10.81 -18.69 17.20
N GLY A 74 -10.12 -18.65 16.08
CA GLY A 74 -9.31 -19.78 15.58
C GLY A 74 -7.99 -19.95 16.35
N PRO A 75 -7.06 -20.75 15.82
CA PRO A 75 -5.79 -21.05 16.47
C PRO A 75 -4.99 -19.77 16.82
N PRO A 76 -4.32 -19.73 17.98
CA PRO A 76 -3.51 -18.58 18.37
C PRO A 76 -2.29 -18.42 17.45
N LEU A 77 -1.93 -17.16 17.18
CA LEU A 77 -0.73 -16.84 16.41
C LEU A 77 0.54 -17.15 17.19
N PRO A 78 1.63 -17.53 16.52
CA PRO A 78 2.92 -17.66 17.16
C PRO A 78 3.42 -16.31 17.69
N SER A 79 4.27 -16.35 18.73
CA SER A 79 4.96 -15.14 19.18
C SER A 79 5.75 -14.51 18.05
N LEU A 80 5.77 -13.17 17.97
CA LEU A 80 6.42 -12.42 16.90
C LEU A 80 5.83 -12.69 15.49
N ALA A 81 4.54 -13.03 15.43
CA ALA A 81 3.85 -13.18 14.15
C ALA A 81 3.97 -11.90 13.29
N LEU A 82 4.15 -12.11 11.98
CA LEU A 82 4.27 -11.05 11.00
C LEU A 82 3.63 -11.48 9.69
N SER A 83 2.78 -10.64 9.09
CA SER A 83 2.26 -10.84 7.75
C SER A 83 2.80 -9.77 6.80
N VAL A 84 2.94 -10.11 5.53
CA VAL A 84 3.34 -9.20 4.47
C VAL A 84 2.17 -8.97 3.54
N THR A 85 1.87 -7.70 3.28
CA THR A 85 0.86 -7.28 2.30
C THR A 85 1.48 -6.40 1.23
N VAL A 86 0.90 -6.43 0.03
CA VAL A 86 1.28 -5.59 -1.11
C VAL A 86 0.00 -4.99 -1.66
N ASP A 87 -0.05 -3.67 -1.83
CA ASP A 87 -1.23 -2.98 -2.34
C ASP A 87 -1.15 -2.78 -3.87
N ASP A 88 -2.26 -2.41 -4.48
CA ASP A 88 -2.50 -1.97 -5.86
C ASP A 88 -2.53 -3.07 -6.93
N GLY A 89 -1.66 -4.07 -6.88
CA GLY A 89 -1.59 -5.11 -7.90
C GLY A 89 -0.70 -4.76 -9.10
N TYR A 90 0.39 -4.02 -8.89
CA TYR A 90 1.37 -3.77 -9.95
C TYR A 90 2.10 -5.04 -10.39
N ARG A 91 2.34 -5.18 -11.70
CA ARG A 91 3.08 -6.29 -12.30
C ARG A 91 4.52 -6.41 -11.78
N ASN A 92 5.11 -5.29 -11.35
CA ASN A 92 6.46 -5.30 -10.78
C ASN A 92 6.60 -6.15 -9.51
N PHE A 93 5.50 -6.45 -8.80
CA PHE A 93 5.48 -7.43 -7.74
C PHE A 93 5.83 -8.83 -8.26
N LEU A 94 5.19 -9.29 -9.33
CA LEU A 94 5.49 -10.60 -9.95
C LEU A 94 6.95 -10.68 -10.38
N VAL A 95 7.48 -9.61 -11.00
CA VAL A 95 8.81 -9.62 -11.62
C VAL A 95 9.93 -9.47 -10.58
N HIS A 96 9.77 -8.58 -9.62
CA HIS A 96 10.86 -8.19 -8.72
C HIS A 96 10.61 -8.49 -7.24
N GLY A 97 9.35 -8.60 -6.80
CA GLY A 97 8.98 -8.84 -5.40
C GLY A 97 8.81 -10.32 -5.09
N TRP A 98 7.89 -10.98 -5.79
CA TRP A 98 7.51 -12.38 -5.50
C TRP A 98 8.67 -13.37 -5.51
N PRO A 99 9.61 -13.36 -6.47
CA PRO A 99 10.73 -14.30 -6.48
C PRO A 99 11.53 -14.27 -5.18
N ILE A 100 11.67 -13.08 -4.57
CA ILE A 100 12.42 -12.90 -3.33
C ILE A 100 11.60 -13.41 -2.13
N PHE A 101 10.33 -12.98 -1.97
CA PHE A 101 9.48 -13.47 -0.89
C PHE A 101 9.35 -15.00 -0.91
N ARG A 102 9.16 -15.59 -2.10
CA ARG A 102 9.11 -17.04 -2.31
C ARG A 102 10.40 -17.73 -1.89
N GLN A 103 11.58 -17.20 -2.29
CA GLN A 103 12.88 -17.75 -1.92
C GLN A 103 13.06 -17.84 -0.40
N TYR A 104 12.54 -16.86 0.35
CA TYR A 104 12.60 -16.84 1.81
C TYR A 104 11.40 -17.52 2.47
N GLY A 105 10.46 -18.09 1.72
CA GLY A 105 9.24 -18.71 2.25
C GLY A 105 8.42 -17.76 3.10
N ILE A 106 8.23 -16.52 2.64
CA ILE A 106 7.42 -15.51 3.29
C ILE A 106 6.06 -15.45 2.58
N PRO A 107 4.94 -15.79 3.26
CA PRO A 107 3.61 -15.64 2.70
C PRO A 107 3.30 -14.16 2.41
N VAL A 108 2.61 -13.89 1.30
CA VAL A 108 2.22 -12.55 0.87
C VAL A 108 0.74 -12.53 0.50
N THR A 109 0.05 -11.47 0.92
CA THR A 109 -1.30 -11.14 0.46
C THR A 109 -1.23 -9.89 -0.43
N VAL A 110 -1.75 -9.97 -1.66
CA VAL A 110 -1.79 -8.84 -2.60
C VAL A 110 -3.22 -8.31 -2.69
N TYR A 111 -3.39 -7.01 -2.49
CA TYR A 111 -4.67 -6.34 -2.64
C TYR A 111 -4.80 -5.75 -4.05
N LEU A 112 -5.84 -6.16 -4.76
CA LEU A 112 -6.05 -5.83 -6.16
C LEU A 112 -7.07 -4.72 -6.34
N VAL A 113 -6.74 -3.72 -7.15
CA VAL A 113 -7.70 -2.75 -7.70
C VAL A 113 -8.29 -3.36 -8.96
N SER A 114 -9.54 -3.83 -8.92
CA SER A 114 -10.05 -4.75 -9.93
C SER A 114 -10.14 -4.15 -11.35
N ASP A 115 -10.56 -2.88 -11.50
CA ASP A 115 -10.62 -2.24 -12.81
C ASP A 115 -9.21 -1.90 -13.37
N PHE A 116 -8.20 -1.81 -12.51
CA PHE A 116 -6.80 -1.70 -12.93
C PHE A 116 -6.29 -3.03 -13.48
N ILE A 117 -6.59 -4.16 -12.80
CA ILE A 117 -6.24 -5.51 -13.30
C ILE A 117 -7.03 -5.86 -14.57
N ASP A 118 -8.28 -5.39 -14.70
CA ASP A 118 -9.07 -5.50 -15.94
C ASP A 118 -8.47 -4.73 -17.12
N GLY A 119 -7.48 -3.88 -16.85
CA GLY A 119 -6.91 -3.01 -17.87
C GLY A 119 -7.85 -1.89 -18.33
N ARG A 120 -8.83 -1.50 -17.51
CA ARG A 120 -9.79 -0.43 -17.83
C ARG A 120 -9.31 0.95 -17.44
N ILE A 121 -8.47 1.02 -16.39
CA ILE A 121 -7.98 2.27 -15.84
C ILE A 121 -6.47 2.21 -15.57
N TRP A 122 -5.86 3.39 -15.53
CA TRP A 122 -4.65 3.61 -14.76
C TRP A 122 -5.04 4.05 -13.36
N LEU A 123 -4.19 3.80 -12.38
CA LEU A 123 -4.34 4.41 -11.08
C LEU A 123 -4.17 5.93 -11.22
N TRP A 124 -5.09 6.70 -10.65
CA TRP A 124 -5.24 8.12 -10.95
C TRP A 124 -3.99 8.96 -10.64
N TRP A 125 -3.24 8.62 -9.58
CA TRP A 125 -1.98 9.30 -9.25
C TRP A 125 -0.86 8.98 -10.25
N ASN A 126 -0.84 7.77 -10.79
CA ASN A 126 0.14 7.40 -11.82
C ASN A 126 -0.08 8.17 -13.12
N ARG A 127 -1.34 8.48 -13.46
CA ARG A 127 -1.64 9.34 -14.62
C ARG A 127 -1.03 10.73 -14.44
N LEU A 128 -1.16 11.30 -13.25
CA LEU A 128 -0.58 12.61 -12.93
C LEU A 128 0.96 12.55 -12.90
N GLN A 129 1.53 11.56 -12.22
CA GLN A 129 2.98 11.35 -12.22
C GLN A 129 3.52 11.24 -13.65
N TYR A 130 2.86 10.44 -14.48
CA TYR A 130 3.23 10.31 -15.89
C TYR A 130 3.07 11.65 -16.62
N GLY A 131 1.98 12.36 -16.42
CA GLY A 131 1.72 13.67 -17.02
C GLY A 131 2.80 14.69 -16.72
N PHE A 132 3.13 14.88 -15.45
CA PHE A 132 4.18 15.83 -15.03
C PHE A 132 5.57 15.42 -15.52
N LEU A 133 5.89 14.14 -15.56
CA LEU A 133 7.19 13.65 -16.02
C LEU A 133 7.39 13.75 -17.53
N ASN A 134 6.31 13.69 -18.33
CA ASN A 134 6.38 13.60 -19.78
C ASN A 134 5.86 14.84 -20.53
N THR A 135 5.38 15.86 -19.81
CA THR A 135 5.02 17.13 -20.46
C THR A 135 6.24 17.82 -21.06
N GLU A 136 6.09 18.46 -22.21
CA GLU A 136 7.12 19.30 -22.83
C GLU A 136 7.18 20.72 -22.22
N LEU A 137 6.22 21.04 -21.37
CA LEU A 137 6.13 22.34 -20.73
C LEU A 137 7.22 22.51 -19.65
N ASN A 138 7.85 23.67 -19.63
CA ASN A 138 8.81 24.05 -18.59
C ASN A 138 8.13 24.75 -17.39
N ARG A 139 6.85 25.11 -17.53
CA ARG A 139 6.05 25.78 -16.53
C ARG A 139 4.57 25.48 -16.75
N VAL A 140 3.85 25.25 -15.67
CA VAL A 140 2.41 25.00 -15.70
C VAL A 140 1.71 25.74 -14.56
N THR A 141 0.49 26.19 -14.79
CA THR A 141 -0.38 26.73 -13.76
C THR A 141 -1.52 25.77 -13.50
N VAL A 142 -1.66 25.35 -12.24
CA VAL A 142 -2.74 24.47 -11.79
C VAL A 142 -3.56 25.21 -10.74
N SER A 143 -4.87 25.32 -10.94
CA SER A 143 -5.75 25.89 -9.93
C SER A 143 -5.96 24.90 -8.79
N MET A 144 -5.67 25.28 -7.55
CA MET A 144 -5.79 24.48 -6.34
C MET A 144 -6.56 25.24 -5.28
N SER A 145 -7.70 24.71 -4.84
CA SER A 145 -8.60 25.39 -3.86
C SER A 145 -8.95 26.83 -4.23
N GLY A 146 -9.18 27.11 -5.52
CA GLY A 146 -9.54 28.45 -6.02
C GLY A 146 -8.36 29.41 -6.15
N GLN A 147 -7.13 28.95 -5.97
CA GLN A 147 -5.91 29.74 -6.18
C GLN A 147 -5.04 29.08 -7.27
N ASP A 148 -4.47 29.92 -8.12
CA ASP A 148 -3.56 29.48 -9.15
C ASP A 148 -2.17 29.22 -8.57
N ARG A 149 -1.72 27.98 -8.66
CA ARG A 149 -0.37 27.54 -8.27
C ARG A 149 0.47 27.36 -9.53
N VAL A 150 1.61 28.03 -9.56
CA VAL A 150 2.56 27.94 -10.68
C VAL A 150 3.69 26.99 -10.33
N PHE A 151 3.91 25.98 -11.17
CA PHE A 151 5.00 25.01 -11.03
C PHE A 151 6.03 25.22 -12.14
N THR A 152 7.31 25.22 -11.76
CA THR A 152 8.46 25.13 -12.67
C THR A 152 8.80 23.66 -12.89
N LEU A 153 9.05 23.25 -14.14
CA LEU A 153 9.22 21.85 -14.56
C LEU A 153 10.52 21.63 -15.35
N LEU A 154 11.60 22.31 -14.97
CA LEU A 154 12.89 22.28 -15.68
C LEU A 154 13.72 21.04 -15.38
N SER A 155 13.51 20.41 -14.23
CA SER A 155 14.21 19.21 -13.79
C SER A 155 13.25 18.09 -13.46
N GLU A 156 13.71 16.83 -13.52
CA GLU A 156 12.91 15.68 -13.10
C GLU A 156 12.47 15.80 -11.64
N LYS A 157 13.32 16.36 -10.77
CA LYS A 157 12.95 16.60 -9.36
C LYS A 157 11.79 17.56 -9.24
N GLU A 158 11.83 18.70 -9.92
CA GLU A 158 10.73 19.68 -9.90
C GLU A 158 9.43 19.09 -10.43
N ARG A 159 9.50 18.26 -11.49
CA ARG A 159 8.34 17.54 -12.04
C ARG A 159 7.75 16.56 -11.04
N ARG A 160 8.58 15.82 -10.31
CA ARG A 160 8.13 14.89 -9.26
C ARG A 160 7.51 15.64 -8.07
N ASP A 161 8.18 16.69 -7.61
CA ASP A 161 7.68 17.51 -6.48
C ASP A 161 6.31 18.16 -6.83
N ALA A 162 6.16 18.67 -8.06
CA ALA A 162 4.91 19.23 -8.55
C ALA A 162 3.79 18.16 -8.61
N ALA A 163 4.09 16.99 -9.15
CA ALA A 163 3.14 15.87 -9.18
C ALA A 163 2.68 15.49 -7.77
N GLU A 164 3.62 15.36 -6.83
CA GLU A 164 3.32 14.99 -5.45
C GLU A 164 2.45 16.05 -4.76
N GLU A 165 2.78 17.35 -4.88
CA GLU A 165 1.99 18.45 -4.33
C GLU A 165 0.55 18.45 -4.87
N VAL A 166 0.38 18.23 -6.17
CA VAL A 166 -0.94 18.15 -6.82
C VAL A 166 -1.71 16.91 -6.36
N ILE A 167 -1.06 15.75 -6.30
CA ILE A 167 -1.68 14.49 -5.85
C ILE A 167 -2.17 14.62 -4.40
N GLU A 168 -1.35 15.17 -3.50
CA GLU A 168 -1.75 15.37 -2.10
C GLU A 168 -2.93 16.34 -1.97
N HIS A 169 -2.96 17.41 -2.77
CA HIS A 169 -4.11 18.28 -2.82
C HIS A 169 -5.39 17.58 -3.29
N LEU A 170 -5.29 16.78 -4.36
CA LEU A 170 -6.44 16.07 -4.92
C LEU A 170 -7.01 15.01 -3.98
N LYS A 171 -6.21 14.45 -3.06
CA LYS A 171 -6.71 13.52 -2.02
C LYS A 171 -7.76 14.15 -1.11
N LEU A 172 -7.77 15.46 -0.97
CA LEU A 172 -8.70 16.20 -0.11
C LEU A 172 -10.06 16.48 -0.77
N LEU A 173 -10.15 16.32 -2.08
CA LEU A 173 -11.36 16.65 -2.84
C LEU A 173 -12.41 15.53 -2.80
N PRO A 174 -13.72 15.88 -2.90
CA PRO A 174 -14.76 14.91 -3.19
C PRO A 174 -14.43 14.08 -4.43
N ASN A 175 -14.84 12.80 -4.46
CA ASN A 175 -14.44 11.87 -5.52
C ASN A 175 -14.80 12.38 -6.92
N ILE A 176 -16.02 12.89 -7.12
CA ILE A 176 -16.48 13.41 -8.41
C ILE A 176 -15.63 14.59 -8.87
N GLU A 177 -15.32 15.50 -7.96
CA GLU A 177 -14.48 16.65 -8.26
C GLU A 177 -13.04 16.23 -8.58
N ARG A 178 -12.48 15.31 -7.80
CA ARG A 178 -11.13 14.78 -8.04
C ARG A 178 -11.00 14.21 -9.44
N VAL A 179 -11.95 13.36 -9.87
CA VAL A 179 -11.94 12.76 -11.23
C VAL A 179 -11.94 13.84 -12.30
N ARG A 180 -12.83 14.85 -12.20
CA ARG A 180 -12.86 15.96 -13.14
C ARG A 180 -11.54 16.75 -13.16
N ARG A 181 -10.98 17.05 -11.99
CA ARG A 181 -9.73 17.80 -11.87
C ARG A 181 -8.52 17.08 -12.45
N ILE A 182 -8.46 15.75 -12.36
CA ILE A 182 -7.41 14.94 -13.00
C ILE A 182 -7.41 15.16 -14.51
N GLU A 183 -8.57 15.07 -15.16
CA GLU A 183 -8.68 15.28 -16.61
C GLU A 183 -8.29 16.72 -17.02
N GLU A 184 -8.73 17.72 -16.25
CA GLU A 184 -8.35 19.12 -16.49
C GLU A 184 -6.84 19.32 -16.39
N ILE A 185 -6.19 18.76 -15.35
CA ILE A 185 -4.74 18.91 -15.15
C ILE A 185 -3.97 18.20 -16.26
N LEU A 186 -4.39 17.00 -16.68
CA LEU A 186 -3.76 16.30 -17.80
C LEU A 186 -3.91 17.08 -19.10
N GLY A 187 -5.07 17.72 -19.30
CA GLY A 187 -5.28 18.63 -20.44
C GLY A 187 -4.34 19.85 -20.41
N VAL A 188 -4.12 20.46 -19.24
CA VAL A 188 -3.19 21.58 -19.09
C VAL A 188 -1.73 21.14 -19.31
N LEU A 189 -1.36 19.93 -18.91
CA LEU A 189 -0.04 19.35 -19.13
C LEU A 189 0.20 18.95 -20.61
N ASP A 190 -0.85 18.94 -21.42
CA ASP A 190 -0.84 18.47 -22.82
C ASP A 190 -0.26 17.07 -22.98
N VAL A 191 -0.61 16.15 -22.05
CA VAL A 191 -0.10 14.77 -22.05
C VAL A 191 -1.26 13.78 -22.12
N ARG A 192 -1.19 12.87 -23.09
CA ARG A 192 -2.05 11.69 -23.14
C ARG A 192 -1.35 10.50 -22.51
N THR A 193 -2.02 9.84 -21.57
CA THR A 193 -1.52 8.59 -21.00
C THR A 193 -1.62 7.48 -22.04
N PRO A 194 -0.52 6.78 -22.36
CA PRO A 194 -0.55 5.70 -23.37
C PRO A 194 -1.29 4.47 -22.86
N TRP A 195 -1.74 3.65 -23.79
CA TRP A 195 -2.24 2.31 -23.49
C TRP A 195 -1.52 1.28 -24.38
N PRO A 196 -0.96 0.19 -23.83
CA PRO A 196 -0.85 -0.13 -22.38
C PRO A 196 0.03 0.85 -21.61
N PRO A 197 -0.09 0.85 -20.26
CA PRO A 197 0.82 1.62 -19.40
C PRO A 197 2.29 1.23 -19.62
N PRO A 198 3.25 2.15 -19.42
CA PRO A 198 4.66 1.78 -19.33
C PRO A 198 4.91 0.80 -18.18
N ALA A 199 5.95 -0.03 -18.29
CA ALA A 199 6.28 -1.12 -17.37
C ALA A 199 6.27 -0.74 -15.86
N ALA A 200 6.61 0.51 -15.54
CA ALA A 200 6.56 1.01 -14.16
C ALA A 200 5.15 1.10 -13.58
N PHE A 201 4.12 1.17 -14.45
CA PHE A 201 2.71 1.37 -14.10
C PHE A 201 1.80 0.23 -14.58
N GLU A 202 2.37 -0.87 -15.09
CA GLU A 202 1.61 -2.02 -15.57
C GLU A 202 0.90 -2.73 -14.41
N PRO A 203 -0.41 -3.08 -14.55
CA PRO A 203 -1.09 -4.01 -13.67
C PRO A 203 -0.63 -5.45 -13.92
N LEU A 204 -0.84 -6.31 -12.94
CA LEU A 204 -0.92 -7.75 -13.17
C LEU A 204 -2.06 -8.04 -14.17
N SER A 205 -1.91 -9.09 -14.98
CA SER A 205 -3.02 -9.67 -15.71
C SER A 205 -3.73 -10.73 -14.84
N TRP A 206 -4.98 -11.08 -15.18
CA TRP A 206 -5.69 -12.15 -14.47
C TRP A 206 -5.00 -13.52 -14.60
N ASP A 207 -4.32 -13.80 -15.71
CA ASP A 207 -3.52 -15.00 -15.86
C ASP A 207 -2.34 -15.01 -14.87
N GLU A 208 -1.66 -13.89 -14.71
CA GLU A 208 -0.58 -13.73 -13.74
C GLU A 208 -1.10 -13.80 -12.28
N VAL A 209 -2.31 -13.29 -12.01
CA VAL A 209 -2.98 -13.42 -10.70
C VAL A 209 -3.24 -14.90 -10.41
N ARG A 210 -3.83 -15.65 -11.33
CA ARG A 210 -4.08 -17.11 -11.18
C ARG A 210 -2.78 -17.90 -11.02
N GLN A 211 -1.73 -17.54 -11.76
CA GLN A 211 -0.41 -18.13 -11.58
C GLN A 211 0.11 -17.92 -10.15
N LEU A 212 0.13 -16.66 -9.68
CA LEU A 212 0.60 -16.31 -8.34
C LEU A 212 -0.20 -17.02 -7.24
N GLU A 213 -1.52 -17.13 -7.41
CA GLU A 213 -2.39 -17.87 -6.48
C GLU A 213 -2.00 -19.35 -6.40
N SER A 214 -1.75 -19.97 -7.54
CA SER A 214 -1.27 -21.38 -7.61
C SER A 214 0.10 -21.57 -6.93
N GLU A 215 0.89 -20.51 -6.82
CA GLU A 215 2.18 -20.47 -6.14
C GLU A 215 2.06 -20.09 -4.64
N GLY A 216 0.85 -19.85 -4.14
CA GLY A 216 0.56 -19.62 -2.72
C GLY A 216 0.45 -18.14 -2.31
N VAL A 217 0.32 -17.19 -3.25
CA VAL A 217 -0.02 -15.81 -2.95
C VAL A 217 -1.51 -15.71 -2.64
N GLU A 218 -1.86 -15.05 -1.53
CA GLU A 218 -3.25 -14.70 -1.22
C GLU A 218 -3.66 -13.41 -1.93
N PHE A 219 -4.93 -13.31 -2.33
CA PHE A 219 -5.47 -12.09 -2.91
C PHE A 219 -6.59 -11.51 -2.06
N GLY A 220 -6.58 -10.17 -1.92
CA GLY A 220 -7.60 -9.38 -1.27
C GLY A 220 -8.11 -8.26 -2.20
N ALA A 221 -9.16 -7.56 -1.79
CA ALA A 221 -9.75 -6.47 -2.54
C ALA A 221 -9.20 -5.11 -2.10
N HIS A 222 -9.00 -4.22 -3.09
CA HIS A 222 -8.56 -2.83 -2.89
C HIS A 222 -9.45 -1.86 -3.67
N THR A 223 -10.76 -2.11 -3.66
CA THR A 223 -11.78 -1.41 -4.44
C THR A 223 -11.71 -1.66 -5.94
N ARG A 224 -12.67 -1.11 -6.68
CA ARG A 224 -12.69 -1.18 -8.15
C ARG A 224 -11.72 -0.19 -8.78
N THR A 225 -11.80 1.10 -8.37
CA THR A 225 -11.12 2.21 -9.06
C THR A 225 -10.12 2.97 -8.17
N HIS A 226 -9.92 2.50 -6.92
CA HIS A 226 -9.06 3.13 -5.91
C HIS A 226 -9.47 4.58 -5.57
N PRO A 227 -10.74 4.85 -5.23
CA PRO A 227 -11.13 6.18 -4.76
C PRO A 227 -10.64 6.42 -3.33
N ILE A 228 -10.67 7.67 -2.88
CA ILE A 228 -10.60 7.99 -1.45
C ILE A 228 -11.99 7.71 -0.86
N LEU A 229 -12.19 6.52 -0.28
CA LEU A 229 -13.53 6.00 0.06
C LEU A 229 -14.38 6.95 0.91
N SER A 230 -13.76 7.66 1.88
CA SER A 230 -14.49 8.62 2.74
C SER A 230 -15.06 9.83 1.97
N THR A 231 -14.66 10.03 0.72
CA THR A 231 -15.15 11.10 -0.17
C THR A 231 -16.15 10.61 -1.21
N VAL A 232 -16.52 9.33 -1.18
CA VAL A 232 -17.58 8.75 -2.00
C VAL A 232 -18.90 8.94 -1.25
N GLU A 233 -19.69 9.91 -1.68
CA GLU A 233 -20.92 10.30 -0.99
C GLU A 233 -22.11 9.39 -1.31
N ASP A 234 -22.17 8.84 -2.53
CA ASP A 234 -23.24 7.93 -2.94
C ASP A 234 -23.05 6.53 -2.33
N PRO A 235 -23.99 6.05 -1.50
CA PRO A 235 -23.89 4.73 -0.88
C PRO A 235 -23.88 3.57 -1.88
N LEU A 236 -24.52 3.71 -3.04
CA LEU A 236 -24.49 2.68 -4.08
C LEU A 236 -23.14 2.61 -4.77
N ALA A 237 -22.53 3.77 -5.08
CA ALA A 237 -21.18 3.84 -5.60
C ALA A 237 -20.15 3.29 -4.60
N LEU A 238 -20.31 3.62 -3.31
CA LEU A 238 -19.45 3.09 -2.25
C LEU A 238 -19.54 1.56 -2.16
N ARG A 239 -20.76 1.01 -2.21
CA ARG A 239 -20.98 -0.42 -2.20
C ARG A 239 -20.36 -1.09 -3.42
N GLU A 240 -20.54 -0.51 -4.60
CA GLU A 240 -19.98 -1.03 -5.85
C GLU A 240 -18.45 -1.05 -5.83
N GLU A 241 -17.82 -0.05 -5.25
CA GLU A 241 -16.36 -0.02 -5.05
C GLU A 241 -15.88 -1.17 -4.15
N VAL A 242 -16.61 -1.49 -3.10
CA VAL A 242 -16.23 -2.50 -2.09
C VAL A 242 -16.65 -3.91 -2.53
N GLU A 243 -17.96 -4.15 -2.75
CA GLU A 243 -18.51 -5.48 -3.13
C GLU A 243 -18.13 -5.84 -4.57
N GLY A 244 -18.27 -4.91 -5.51
CA GLY A 244 -17.96 -5.16 -6.92
C GLY A 244 -16.50 -5.58 -7.12
N SER A 245 -15.55 -4.99 -6.37
CA SER A 245 -14.15 -5.44 -6.42
C SER A 245 -13.99 -6.87 -5.88
N ARG A 246 -14.63 -7.20 -4.76
CA ARG A 246 -14.61 -8.55 -4.17
C ARG A 246 -15.14 -9.59 -5.13
N GLU A 247 -16.34 -9.34 -5.69
CA GLU A 247 -16.99 -10.24 -6.63
C GLU A 247 -16.18 -10.44 -7.91
N ARG A 248 -15.59 -9.34 -8.43
CA ARG A 248 -14.77 -9.39 -9.63
C ARG A 248 -13.54 -10.28 -9.44
N ILE A 249 -12.82 -10.10 -8.33
CA ILE A 249 -11.64 -10.90 -8.01
C ILE A 249 -12.02 -12.36 -7.77
N ALA A 250 -13.06 -12.63 -6.98
CA ALA A 250 -13.54 -13.98 -6.70
C ALA A 250 -13.97 -14.72 -7.99
N LYS A 251 -14.58 -14.02 -8.94
CA LYS A 251 -14.96 -14.59 -10.25
C LYS A 251 -13.74 -15.00 -11.07
N GLU A 252 -12.67 -14.21 -11.05
CA GLU A 252 -11.46 -14.49 -11.85
C GLU A 252 -10.55 -15.56 -11.23
N THR A 253 -10.48 -15.60 -9.91
CA THR A 253 -9.63 -16.55 -9.19
C THR A 253 -10.36 -17.87 -8.86
N GLY A 254 -11.68 -17.84 -8.75
CA GLY A 254 -12.46 -18.97 -8.24
C GLY A 254 -12.37 -19.15 -6.73
N SER A 255 -11.66 -18.26 -6.03
CA SER A 255 -11.39 -18.32 -4.59
C SER A 255 -12.18 -17.27 -3.80
N ALA A 256 -12.43 -17.57 -2.52
CA ALA A 256 -13.09 -16.62 -1.63
C ALA A 256 -12.15 -15.44 -1.27
N VAL A 257 -12.56 -14.22 -1.60
CA VAL A 257 -11.84 -12.99 -1.26
C VAL A 257 -12.34 -12.51 0.11
N VAL A 258 -11.50 -12.63 1.13
CA VAL A 258 -11.88 -12.39 2.53
C VAL A 258 -11.10 -11.24 3.19
N HIS A 259 -10.19 -10.62 2.47
CA HIS A 259 -9.35 -9.53 2.94
C HIS A 259 -9.60 -8.26 2.13
N PHE A 260 -9.62 -7.11 2.82
CA PHE A 260 -9.80 -5.79 2.22
C PHE A 260 -8.68 -4.84 2.63
N SER A 261 -8.25 -3.94 1.75
CA SER A 261 -7.37 -2.82 2.08
C SER A 261 -8.08 -1.51 1.76
N TYR A 262 -8.16 -0.60 2.74
CA TYR A 262 -8.74 0.72 2.52
C TYR A 262 -7.78 1.61 1.72
N PRO A 263 -8.14 2.09 0.51
CA PRO A 263 -7.33 3.03 -0.24
C PRO A 263 -6.88 4.24 0.60
N ASN A 264 -5.59 4.52 0.63
CA ASN A 264 -4.99 5.56 1.47
C ASN A 264 -5.33 5.47 2.98
N GLY A 265 -5.90 4.36 3.45
CA GLY A 265 -6.41 4.21 4.81
C GLY A 265 -7.59 5.13 5.13
N SER A 266 -8.25 5.67 4.11
CA SER A 266 -9.36 6.60 4.25
C SER A 266 -10.63 5.89 4.70
N ILE A 267 -11.06 6.18 5.92
CA ILE A 267 -12.21 5.57 6.56
C ILE A 267 -13.13 6.60 7.20
N ASN A 268 -14.42 6.32 7.16
CA ASN A 268 -15.45 6.90 8.02
C ASN A 268 -16.45 5.80 8.38
N ASP A 269 -17.46 6.09 9.21
CA ASP A 269 -18.43 5.08 9.66
C ASP A 269 -19.20 4.43 8.49
N ALA A 270 -19.50 5.16 7.42
CA ALA A 270 -20.20 4.62 6.26
C ALA A 270 -19.32 3.60 5.52
N VAL A 271 -18.04 3.92 5.32
CA VAL A 271 -17.06 3.03 4.70
C VAL A 271 -16.85 1.76 5.51
N VAL A 272 -16.69 1.88 6.84
CA VAL A 272 -16.51 0.72 7.72
C VAL A 272 -17.76 -0.17 7.71
N ARG A 273 -18.98 0.41 7.71
CA ARG A 273 -20.22 -0.36 7.58
C ARG A 273 -20.34 -1.07 6.22
N ALA A 274 -19.96 -0.41 5.13
CA ALA A 274 -19.95 -1.03 3.81
C ALA A 274 -19.02 -2.25 3.76
N VAL A 275 -17.81 -2.14 4.27
CA VAL A 275 -16.83 -3.24 4.33
C VAL A 275 -17.34 -4.37 5.26
N ALA A 276 -17.91 -4.02 6.42
CA ALA A 276 -18.49 -5.01 7.35
C ALA A 276 -19.66 -5.78 6.71
N GLY A 277 -20.51 -5.08 5.96
CA GLY A 277 -21.66 -5.70 5.26
C GLY A 277 -21.27 -6.56 4.05
N SER A 278 -20.05 -6.41 3.54
CA SER A 278 -19.57 -7.11 2.33
C SER A 278 -18.96 -8.48 2.62
N GLY A 279 -18.92 -8.96 3.87
CA GLY A 279 -18.49 -10.30 4.24
C GLY A 279 -16.96 -10.52 4.22
N PHE A 280 -16.16 -9.47 4.37
CA PHE A 280 -14.73 -9.59 4.62
C PHE A 280 -14.45 -10.04 6.06
N LEU A 281 -13.45 -10.90 6.23
CA LEU A 281 -12.99 -11.36 7.54
C LEU A 281 -11.98 -10.40 8.17
N SER A 282 -11.21 -9.69 7.35
CA SER A 282 -10.30 -8.66 7.84
C SER A 282 -10.15 -7.52 6.85
N ALA A 283 -9.85 -6.34 7.40
CA ALA A 283 -9.50 -5.18 6.59
C ALA A 283 -8.34 -4.40 7.23
N VAL A 284 -7.44 -3.90 6.38
CA VAL A 284 -6.22 -3.22 6.78
C VAL A 284 -6.27 -1.72 6.43
N THR A 285 -5.81 -0.89 7.34
CA THR A 285 -5.72 0.56 7.18
C THR A 285 -4.27 1.00 6.88
N SER A 286 -4.05 2.30 6.66
CA SER A 286 -2.71 2.91 6.64
C SER A 286 -2.25 3.41 8.02
N ARG A 287 -3.06 3.24 9.08
CA ARG A 287 -2.66 3.60 10.43
C ARG A 287 -1.45 2.77 10.85
N MET A 288 -0.38 3.46 11.26
CA MET A 288 0.85 2.79 11.66
C MET A 288 0.73 2.18 13.06
N GLY A 289 0.92 0.85 13.15
CA GLY A 289 0.84 0.17 14.43
C GLY A 289 1.09 -1.34 14.35
N TYR A 290 0.80 -2.02 15.46
CA TYR A 290 0.76 -3.47 15.54
C TYR A 290 -0.53 -3.94 16.22
N ASN A 291 -1.04 -5.06 15.79
CA ASN A 291 -2.37 -5.52 16.15
C ASN A 291 -2.32 -6.48 17.34
N ARG A 292 -3.23 -6.29 18.30
CA ARG A 292 -3.46 -7.25 19.37
C ARG A 292 -4.60 -8.20 18.98
N THR A 293 -4.59 -9.41 19.54
CA THR A 293 -5.60 -10.44 19.24
C THR A 293 -7.04 -10.07 19.64
N ALA A 294 -7.22 -9.01 20.41
CA ALA A 294 -8.54 -8.48 20.80
C ALA A 294 -8.95 -7.25 19.98
N GLY A 295 -8.25 -6.93 18.89
CA GLY A 295 -8.55 -5.78 18.03
C GLY A 295 -9.73 -6.00 17.08
N ASN A 296 -10.23 -4.92 16.48
CA ASN A 296 -11.23 -4.99 15.43
C ASN A 296 -10.61 -5.57 14.14
N PRO A 297 -11.04 -6.72 13.63
CA PRO A 297 -10.45 -7.33 12.45
C PRO A 297 -10.63 -6.49 11.17
N LEU A 298 -11.57 -5.56 11.16
CA LEU A 298 -11.80 -4.66 10.02
C LEU A 298 -11.05 -3.33 10.11
N LEU A 299 -10.20 -3.13 11.11
CA LEU A 299 -9.42 -1.90 11.32
C LEU A 299 -7.96 -2.21 11.68
N LEU A 300 -7.36 -3.19 11.03
CA LEU A 300 -5.99 -3.61 11.31
C LEU A 300 -4.97 -2.54 10.90
N GLU A 301 -4.02 -2.31 11.79
CA GLU A 301 -2.92 -1.37 11.58
C GLU A 301 -1.79 -2.02 10.80
N ARG A 302 -1.09 -1.24 9.99
CA ARG A 302 0.06 -1.71 9.20
C ARG A 302 1.32 -0.91 9.48
N ILE A 303 2.44 -1.49 9.15
CA ILE A 303 3.76 -0.86 9.21
C ILE A 303 4.24 -0.67 7.77
N PRO A 304 4.50 0.57 7.35
CA PRO A 304 5.00 0.82 6.00
C PRO A 304 6.35 0.15 5.79
N ALA A 305 6.50 -0.50 4.67
CA ALA A 305 7.71 -1.16 4.22
C ALA A 305 7.96 -0.81 2.75
N ASP A 306 9.22 -0.60 2.40
CA ASP A 306 9.61 -0.24 1.05
C ASP A 306 11.00 -0.84 0.75
N PRO A 307 11.21 -1.48 -0.40
CA PRO A 307 12.55 -1.93 -0.79
C PRO A 307 13.59 -0.80 -0.88
N MET A 308 13.16 0.46 -1.04
CA MET A 308 14.05 1.62 -1.03
C MET A 308 14.61 1.94 0.36
N LEU A 309 13.94 1.51 1.43
CA LEU A 309 14.38 1.77 2.80
C LEU A 309 15.58 0.90 3.16
N ASP A 310 16.55 1.51 3.83
CA ASP A 310 17.66 0.75 4.41
C ASP A 310 17.18 -0.15 5.56
N LEU A 311 17.91 -1.24 5.80
CA LEU A 311 17.54 -2.22 6.82
C LEU A 311 17.47 -1.61 8.24
N PRO A 312 18.39 -0.72 8.68
CA PRO A 312 18.28 -0.06 9.98
C PRO A 312 16.96 0.68 10.16
N TYR A 313 16.58 1.49 9.19
CA TYR A 313 15.31 2.24 9.26
C TYR A 313 14.09 1.31 9.28
N GLN A 314 14.07 0.31 8.40
CA GLN A 314 13.00 -0.68 8.34
C GLN A 314 12.89 -1.46 9.67
N THR A 315 14.02 -1.81 10.28
CA THR A 315 14.06 -2.52 11.57
C THR A 315 13.50 -1.67 12.71
N GLU A 316 13.77 -0.36 12.72
CA GLU A 316 13.19 0.58 13.70
C GLU A 316 11.65 0.63 13.56
N LEU A 317 11.13 0.70 12.34
CA LEU A 317 9.68 0.69 12.09
C LEU A 317 9.04 -0.60 12.62
N ILE A 318 9.57 -1.76 12.21
CA ILE A 318 9.00 -3.07 12.56
C ILE A 318 9.12 -3.37 14.06
N SER A 319 10.17 -2.89 14.74
CA SER A 319 10.31 -3.05 16.19
C SER A 319 9.31 -2.22 17.00
N GLY A 320 8.71 -1.20 16.37
CA GLY A 320 7.83 -0.23 16.99
C GLY A 320 8.56 0.91 17.72
N PHE A 321 9.87 1.06 17.51
CA PHE A 321 10.63 2.16 18.10
C PHE A 321 10.13 3.54 17.67
N ARG A 322 9.66 3.70 16.43
CA ARG A 322 9.14 4.96 15.92
C ARG A 322 7.70 5.27 16.35
N GLN A 323 7.09 4.38 17.13
CA GLN A 323 5.76 4.55 17.73
C GLN A 323 5.84 4.99 19.21
N LEU A 324 7.05 5.16 19.74
CA LEU A 324 7.36 5.75 21.03
C LEU A 324 7.66 7.24 20.85
#